data_832468bf4e36a46f82923b4879c6cb8e
#
_entry.id   832468bf4e36a46f82923b4879c6cb8e
#
_cell.length_a   1.000
_cell.length_b   1.000
_cell.length_c   1.000
_cell.angle_alpha   90.00
_cell.angle_beta   90.00
_cell.angle_gamma   90.00
#
_symmetry.space_group_name_H-M   'P 1'
#
loop_
_entity.id
_entity.type
_entity.pdbx_description
1 polymer ?
#
loop_
_entity_poly.entity_id
_entity_poly.type
_entity_poly.pdbx_seq_one_letter_code
_entity_poly.pdbx_strand_id
1 'polypeptide(L)'
;MKRDMYKMFAECLVFTLAIAFLLGFAVACSDSDGKDVAGGSSVDAGVAAITDKNIAGVVQKGPFVKGSNIVLEETSADGSFEPTGKEFFATTRSDKGDFQIDDINLESQFVRLTATGYYKRETTGENTVCQISLRALSDISNRDQININILTHLEYDRALYLVKNGKTFAEAKKQARKEWMEQFGYKNLADDFENLDIANGGKADKALEQISAHFDECMFGEYCGTICAYEINNDCKSVQASIDDLAKIFSTSGKLPSSIDSLKQHRLDDFFKCTYEWMGK
;
A
#
# COMPACT_ATOMS: atom_id res chain seq x y z
N MET A 1 57.49 4.51 -42.13
CA MET A 1 56.22 4.62 -42.90
C MET A 1 55.07 3.75 -42.37
N LYS A 2 55.23 2.55 -41.88
CA LYS A 2 54.10 1.76 -41.27
C LYS A 2 53.71 2.17 -39.86
N ARG A 3 54.61 2.78 -39.09
CA ARG A 3 54.39 3.15 -37.68
C ARG A 3 53.56 4.43 -37.49
N ASP A 4 53.63 5.33 -38.45
CA ASP A 4 52.92 6.61 -38.39
C ASP A 4 51.47 6.49 -38.87
N MET A 5 51.19 5.48 -39.69
CA MET A 5 49.82 5.19 -40.14
C MET A 5 48.92 4.61 -39.03
N TYR A 6 49.49 3.85 -38.10
CA TYR A 6 48.74 3.32 -36.95
C TYR A 6 48.41 4.38 -35.90
N LYS A 7 49.25 5.42 -35.73
CA LYS A 7 48.94 6.54 -34.83
C LYS A 7 47.82 7.40 -35.37
N MET A 8 47.79 7.65 -36.68
CA MET A 8 46.72 8.43 -37.32
C MET A 8 45.35 7.70 -37.27
N PHE A 9 45.33 6.37 -37.36
CA PHE A 9 44.12 5.57 -37.19
C PHE A 9 43.63 5.54 -35.76
N ALA A 10 44.49 5.53 -34.76
CA ALA A 10 44.13 5.54 -33.35
C ALA A 10 43.53 6.88 -32.93
N GLU A 11 44.05 7.99 -33.43
CA GLU A 11 43.51 9.34 -33.13
C GLU A 11 42.17 9.60 -33.82
N CYS A 12 41.95 9.11 -35.05
CA CYS A 12 40.65 9.18 -35.70
C CYS A 12 39.56 8.31 -35.02
N LEU A 13 39.95 7.16 -34.47
CA LEU A 13 39.01 6.28 -33.78
C LEU A 13 38.52 6.86 -32.43
N VAL A 14 39.40 7.57 -31.72
CA VAL A 14 39.04 8.25 -30.46
C VAL A 14 38.14 9.46 -30.71
N PHE A 15 38.37 10.20 -31.82
CA PHE A 15 37.54 11.35 -32.17
C PHE A 15 36.13 10.96 -32.65
N THR A 16 35.98 9.84 -33.35
CA THR A 16 34.66 9.34 -33.78
C THR A 16 33.84 8.75 -32.63
N LEU A 17 34.48 8.15 -31.63
CA LEU A 17 33.80 7.69 -30.41
C LEU A 17 33.36 8.84 -29.51
N ALA A 18 34.07 9.97 -29.46
CA ALA A 18 33.68 11.14 -28.66
C ALA A 18 32.48 11.89 -29.25
N ILE A 19 32.32 11.90 -30.59
CA ILE A 19 31.18 12.56 -31.26
C ILE A 19 29.91 11.70 -31.19
N ALA A 20 30.02 10.37 -31.12
CA ALA A 20 28.87 9.47 -30.92
C ALA A 20 28.27 9.56 -29.53
N PHE A 21 29.04 10.01 -28.52
CA PHE A 21 28.55 10.16 -27.14
C PHE A 21 27.82 11.50 -26.88
N LEU A 22 27.95 12.47 -27.75
CA LEU A 22 27.30 13.80 -27.64
C LEU A 22 25.99 13.95 -28.42
N LEU A 23 25.61 12.96 -29.23
CA LEU A 23 24.36 13.00 -30.01
C LEU A 23 23.31 11.98 -29.57
N GLY A 24 23.53 11.28 -28.47
CA GLY A 24 22.65 10.23 -27.93
C GLY A 24 21.66 10.69 -26.87
N PHE A 25 21.52 11.99 -26.58
CA PHE A 25 20.58 12.50 -25.57
C PHE A 25 19.55 13.46 -26.17
N ALA A 26 18.82 13.02 -27.15
CA ALA A 26 17.54 13.63 -27.49
C ALA A 26 16.68 12.59 -28.21
N VAL A 27 15.48 12.45 -27.72
CA VAL A 27 14.36 11.66 -28.22
C VAL A 27 14.18 10.31 -27.51
N ALA A 28 13.44 10.32 -26.46
CA ALA A 28 12.44 9.32 -26.12
C ALA A 28 11.25 10.00 -25.42
N CYS A 29 10.56 10.89 -26.17
CA CYS A 29 9.14 11.00 -25.99
C CYS A 29 8.55 9.84 -26.79
N SER A 30 8.25 8.74 -26.14
CA SER A 30 7.40 7.69 -26.67
C SER A 30 6.05 7.87 -26.03
N ASP A 31 5.13 8.46 -26.79
CA ASP A 31 3.71 8.32 -26.54
C ASP A 31 3.40 6.83 -26.53
N SER A 32 3.09 6.29 -25.39
CA SER A 32 2.33 5.07 -25.27
C SER A 32 1.06 5.41 -24.51
N ASP A 33 -0.03 5.50 -25.28
CA ASP A 33 -1.41 5.46 -24.78
C ASP A 33 -1.63 4.17 -23.99
N GLY A 34 -1.24 4.19 -22.73
CA GLY A 34 -1.61 3.25 -21.71
C GLY A 34 -2.20 4.06 -20.58
N LYS A 35 -3.50 4.01 -20.39
CA LYS A 35 -4.15 4.51 -19.19
C LYS A 35 -3.72 3.69 -17.98
N ASP A 36 -2.49 3.83 -17.56
CA ASP A 36 -2.06 3.51 -16.22
C ASP A 36 -2.45 4.70 -15.35
N VAL A 37 -3.65 4.64 -14.77
CA VAL A 37 -4.05 5.51 -13.67
C VAL A 37 -3.29 5.03 -12.43
N ALA A 38 -1.97 5.08 -12.48
CA ALA A 38 -1.14 4.97 -11.30
C ALA A 38 -1.17 6.36 -10.66
N GLY A 39 -2.10 6.57 -9.75
CA GLY A 39 -2.12 7.78 -8.94
C GLY A 39 -0.82 7.91 -8.17
N GLY A 40 -0.10 8.97 -8.39
CA GLY A 40 1.04 9.35 -7.61
C GLY A 40 2.13 9.98 -8.45
N SER A 41 2.35 11.29 -8.32
CA SER A 41 3.59 11.87 -8.77
C SER A 41 4.74 11.45 -7.84
N SER A 42 5.94 11.33 -8.41
CA SER A 42 7.12 11.05 -7.61
C SER A 42 7.57 12.33 -6.90
N VAL A 43 8.31 12.20 -5.83
CA VAL A 43 9.01 13.34 -5.19
C VAL A 43 9.89 14.08 -6.21
N ASP A 44 10.39 13.36 -7.22
CA ASP A 44 11.17 13.92 -8.33
C ASP A 44 10.37 14.86 -9.24
N ALA A 45 9.04 14.77 -9.26
CA ALA A 45 8.16 15.70 -9.99
C ALA A 45 7.89 17.01 -9.23
N GLY A 46 8.43 17.14 -8.02
CA GLY A 46 8.23 18.28 -7.13
C GLY A 46 7.00 18.13 -6.22
N VAL A 47 6.89 19.06 -5.29
CA VAL A 47 5.75 19.15 -4.36
C VAL A 47 4.69 20.04 -4.98
N ALA A 48 3.46 19.55 -5.04
CA ALA A 48 2.30 20.31 -5.51
C ALA A 48 1.39 20.65 -4.34
N ALA A 49 1.01 21.93 -4.24
CA ALA A 49 -0.05 22.34 -3.35
C ALA A 49 -1.41 21.85 -3.88
N ILE A 50 -2.28 21.48 -2.98
CA ILE A 50 -3.64 21.02 -3.29
C ILE A 50 -4.61 22.14 -2.87
N THR A 51 -5.55 22.46 -3.74
CA THR A 51 -6.55 23.52 -3.49
C THR A 51 -7.94 23.03 -3.84
N ASP A 52 -8.89 23.24 -2.95
CA ASP A 52 -10.33 22.93 -3.09
C ASP A 52 -10.58 21.49 -3.57
N LYS A 53 -9.82 20.55 -3.05
CA LYS A 53 -9.88 19.12 -3.42
C LYS A 53 -10.94 18.39 -2.61
N ASN A 54 -11.71 17.54 -3.27
CA ASN A 54 -12.63 16.61 -2.63
C ASN A 54 -12.09 15.19 -2.81
N ILE A 55 -12.09 14.42 -1.73
CA ILE A 55 -11.68 13.01 -1.72
C ILE A 55 -12.84 12.18 -1.22
N ALA A 56 -13.20 11.17 -1.99
CA ALA A 56 -14.16 10.15 -1.60
C ALA A 56 -13.49 8.77 -1.52
N GLY A 57 -14.16 7.81 -0.88
CA GLY A 57 -13.68 6.44 -0.83
C GLY A 57 -14.56 5.53 -0.01
N VAL A 58 -14.10 4.29 0.15
CA VAL A 58 -14.70 3.30 1.03
C VAL A 58 -13.64 2.75 2.00
N VAL A 59 -14.07 2.33 3.18
CA VAL A 59 -13.22 1.65 4.17
C VAL A 59 -13.65 0.20 4.30
N GLN A 60 -12.68 -0.72 4.09
CA GLN A 60 -12.99 -2.14 4.00
C GLN A 60 -11.92 -3.04 4.65
N LYS A 61 -12.34 -3.72 5.67
CA LYS A 61 -11.91 -5.02 6.20
C LYS A 61 -13.22 -5.73 6.50
N GLY A 62 -13.94 -6.16 5.44
CA GLY A 62 -15.37 -5.98 5.41
C GLY A 62 -15.76 -4.50 5.50
N PRO A 63 -16.96 -4.09 5.06
CA PRO A 63 -17.34 -2.69 5.09
C PRO A 63 -17.36 -2.14 6.53
N PHE A 64 -16.77 -0.97 6.74
CA PHE A 64 -16.86 -0.29 8.02
C PHE A 64 -18.29 0.23 8.25
N VAL A 65 -18.73 0.14 9.50
CA VAL A 65 -20.07 0.55 9.92
C VAL A 65 -20.20 2.07 9.87
N LYS A 66 -21.40 2.55 9.57
CA LYS A 66 -21.74 3.97 9.59
C LYS A 66 -21.29 4.65 10.89
N GLY A 67 -20.68 5.84 10.76
CA GLY A 67 -20.14 6.61 11.88
C GLY A 67 -18.71 6.26 12.28
N SER A 68 -18.03 5.38 11.53
CA SER A 68 -16.59 5.13 11.73
C SER A 68 -15.79 6.38 11.39
N ASN A 69 -14.77 6.69 12.18
CA ASN A 69 -13.97 7.91 12.04
C ASN A 69 -12.98 7.81 10.89
N ILE A 70 -12.84 8.88 10.11
CA ILE A 70 -11.83 9.06 9.08
C ILE A 70 -11.03 10.31 9.40
N VAL A 71 -9.71 10.19 9.41
CA VAL A 71 -8.78 11.33 9.51
C VAL A 71 -7.89 11.30 8.29
N LEU A 72 -7.83 12.42 7.56
CA LEU A 72 -6.85 12.69 6.53
C LEU A 72 -5.86 13.69 7.10
N GLU A 73 -4.58 13.34 7.13
CA GLU A 73 -3.48 14.17 7.61
C GLU A 73 -2.55 14.51 6.46
N GLU A 74 -2.22 15.78 6.31
CA GLU A 74 -1.13 16.19 5.45
C GLU A 74 0.19 15.64 5.97
N THR A 75 1.02 15.13 5.06
CA THR A 75 2.38 14.67 5.40
C THR A 75 3.43 15.49 4.66
N SER A 76 4.63 15.60 5.26
CA SER A 76 5.76 16.25 4.62
C SER A 76 6.13 15.58 3.30
N ALA A 77 6.65 16.36 2.37
CA ALA A 77 7.11 15.89 1.06
C ALA A 77 8.63 15.64 0.99
N ASP A 78 9.31 15.67 2.14
CA ASP A 78 10.76 15.50 2.25
C ASP A 78 11.21 14.02 2.24
N GLY A 79 10.28 13.09 2.01
CA GLY A 79 10.50 11.65 2.03
C GLY A 79 10.36 11.02 3.42
N SER A 80 10.19 11.81 4.48
CA SER A 80 9.89 11.27 5.82
C SER A 80 8.41 10.91 5.97
N PHE A 81 7.53 11.64 5.27
CA PHE A 81 6.07 11.54 5.36
C PHE A 81 5.55 11.72 6.80
N GLU A 82 6.25 12.54 7.59
CA GLU A 82 5.78 12.88 8.93
C GLU A 82 4.59 13.85 8.85
N PRO A 83 3.60 13.74 9.76
CA PRO A 83 2.47 14.66 9.79
C PRO A 83 2.89 16.11 9.91
N THR A 84 2.29 17.01 9.13
CA THR A 84 2.51 18.47 9.26
C THR A 84 1.66 19.10 10.36
N GLY A 85 0.67 18.37 10.87
CA GLY A 85 -0.31 18.83 11.85
C GLY A 85 -1.59 19.37 11.21
N LYS A 86 -1.71 19.34 9.87
CA LYS A 86 -2.93 19.73 9.18
C LYS A 86 -3.81 18.49 8.95
N GLU A 87 -5.04 18.56 9.46
CA GLU A 87 -5.95 17.42 9.50
C GLU A 87 -7.34 17.79 8.98
N PHE A 88 -8.00 16.81 8.36
CA PHE A 88 -9.40 16.86 7.94
C PHE A 88 -10.12 15.63 8.46
N PHE A 89 -11.37 15.81 8.87
CA PHE A 89 -12.16 14.78 9.55
C PHE A 89 -13.43 14.49 8.77
N ALA A 90 -13.77 13.20 8.70
CA ALA A 90 -15.04 12.72 8.19
C ALA A 90 -15.50 11.49 8.97
N THR A 91 -16.69 11.01 8.66
CA THR A 91 -17.17 9.71 9.12
C THR A 91 -17.76 8.93 7.96
N THR A 92 -17.78 7.60 8.08
CA THR A 92 -18.50 6.78 7.12
C THR A 92 -19.99 7.11 7.13
N ARG A 93 -20.59 7.23 5.93
CA ARG A 93 -21.97 7.70 5.72
C ARG A 93 -23.00 6.57 5.79
N SER A 94 -22.57 5.35 5.47
CA SER A 94 -23.40 4.15 5.51
C SER A 94 -22.60 2.93 5.96
N ASP A 95 -23.30 1.79 6.16
CA ASP A 95 -22.70 0.50 6.48
C ASP A 95 -21.97 -0.16 5.27
N LYS A 96 -21.76 0.60 4.20
CA LYS A 96 -20.88 0.22 3.09
C LYS A 96 -19.45 0.76 3.27
N GLY A 97 -19.22 1.57 4.29
CA GLY A 97 -17.94 2.18 4.57
C GLY A 97 -17.62 3.42 3.74
N ASP A 98 -18.58 3.97 2.99
CA ASP A 98 -18.40 5.13 2.12
C ASP A 98 -18.17 6.41 2.93
N PHE A 99 -17.23 7.23 2.50
CA PHE A 99 -16.91 8.52 3.11
C PHE A 99 -16.59 9.58 2.05
N GLN A 100 -16.57 10.85 2.46
CA GLN A 100 -16.11 11.97 1.65
C GLN A 100 -15.55 13.05 2.57
N ILE A 101 -14.48 13.68 2.11
CA ILE A 101 -13.84 14.84 2.73
C ILE A 101 -13.82 15.92 1.65
N ASP A 102 -14.39 17.08 1.94
CA ASP A 102 -14.51 18.19 1.01
C ASP A 102 -13.57 19.33 1.40
N ASP A 103 -13.32 20.25 0.47
CA ASP A 103 -12.59 21.51 0.64
C ASP A 103 -11.15 21.32 1.19
N ILE A 104 -10.46 20.28 0.75
CA ILE A 104 -9.09 19.97 1.17
C ILE A 104 -8.13 20.97 0.53
N ASN A 105 -7.38 21.67 1.37
CA ASN A 105 -6.33 22.61 0.96
C ASN A 105 -5.03 22.24 1.69
N LEU A 106 -3.98 21.87 0.95
CA LEU A 106 -2.70 21.36 1.48
C LEU A 106 -1.52 22.06 0.80
N GLU A 107 -0.39 22.10 1.48
CA GLU A 107 0.89 22.52 0.90
C GLU A 107 1.66 21.34 0.25
N SER A 108 1.32 20.11 0.63
CA SER A 108 1.87 18.88 0.10
C SER A 108 0.74 17.99 -0.46
N GLN A 109 1.00 17.35 -1.60
CA GLN A 109 0.06 16.37 -2.17
C GLN A 109 0.02 15.03 -1.42
N PHE A 110 0.94 14.80 -0.50
CA PHE A 110 1.02 13.53 0.22
C PHE A 110 0.18 13.55 1.48
N VAL A 111 -0.64 12.54 1.64
CA VAL A 111 -1.56 12.42 2.77
C VAL A 111 -1.51 11.03 3.38
N ARG A 112 -1.70 10.98 4.70
CA ARG A 112 -2.04 9.78 5.43
C ARG A 112 -3.53 9.78 5.73
N LEU A 113 -4.22 8.70 5.42
CA LEU A 113 -5.58 8.46 5.85
C LEU A 113 -5.57 7.39 6.93
N THR A 114 -6.35 7.63 7.98
CA THR A 114 -6.59 6.65 9.05
C THR A 114 -8.10 6.51 9.25
N ALA A 115 -8.59 5.29 9.15
CA ALA A 115 -9.98 4.95 9.44
C ALA A 115 -10.06 4.10 10.69
N THR A 116 -10.91 4.47 11.65
CA THR A 116 -11.13 3.70 12.90
C THR A 116 -12.61 3.44 13.12
N GLY A 117 -12.96 2.18 13.27
CA GLY A 117 -14.36 1.82 13.45
C GLY A 117 -14.61 0.32 13.58
N TYR A 118 -15.89 0.00 13.78
CA TYR A 118 -16.40 -1.36 13.66
C TYR A 118 -16.56 -1.71 12.17
N TYR A 119 -16.48 -2.98 11.83
CA TYR A 119 -16.70 -3.45 10.48
C TYR A 119 -17.61 -4.68 10.46
N LYS A 120 -18.20 -4.94 9.31
CA LYS A 120 -19.02 -6.12 9.08
C LYS A 120 -18.13 -7.25 8.60
N ARG A 121 -18.11 -8.36 9.35
CA ARG A 121 -17.27 -9.53 9.03
C ARG A 121 -17.70 -10.16 7.73
N GLU A 122 -16.75 -10.45 6.86
CA GLU A 122 -17.00 -11.08 5.55
C GLU A 122 -17.58 -12.48 5.68
N THR A 123 -17.15 -13.22 6.69
CA THR A 123 -17.52 -14.63 6.89
C THR A 123 -18.92 -14.81 7.48
N THR A 124 -19.35 -13.93 8.39
CA THR A 124 -20.62 -14.09 9.12
C THR A 124 -21.66 -13.03 8.74
N GLY A 125 -21.24 -11.91 8.19
CA GLY A 125 -22.10 -10.75 7.93
C GLY A 125 -22.51 -9.99 9.20
N GLU A 126 -21.94 -10.32 10.36
CA GLU A 126 -22.21 -9.64 11.63
C GLU A 126 -21.23 -8.50 11.87
N ASN A 127 -21.65 -7.48 12.61
CA ASN A 127 -20.74 -6.42 13.02
C ASN A 127 -19.78 -6.95 14.10
N THR A 128 -18.52 -6.50 14.01
CA THR A 128 -17.53 -6.78 15.07
C THR A 128 -17.94 -6.11 16.38
N VAL A 129 -17.51 -6.69 17.49
CA VAL A 129 -17.64 -6.08 18.82
C VAL A 129 -16.52 -5.11 19.12
N CYS A 130 -15.56 -5.01 18.23
CA CYS A 130 -14.33 -4.22 18.38
C CYS A 130 -14.09 -3.33 17.18
N GLN A 131 -13.44 -2.23 17.46
CA GLN A 131 -12.90 -1.34 16.44
C GLN A 131 -11.49 -1.75 16.03
N ILE A 132 -11.18 -1.55 14.75
CA ILE A 132 -9.83 -1.60 14.22
C ILE A 132 -9.50 -0.29 13.53
N SER A 133 -8.20 -0.05 13.32
CA SER A 133 -7.71 1.10 12.55
C SER A 133 -6.97 0.61 11.31
N LEU A 134 -7.35 1.14 10.15
CA LEU A 134 -6.66 0.91 8.89
C LEU A 134 -6.03 2.20 8.38
N ARG A 135 -4.94 2.08 7.63
CA ARG A 135 -4.18 3.22 7.11
C ARG A 135 -4.02 3.13 5.59
N ALA A 136 -3.90 4.29 4.96
CA ALA A 136 -3.41 4.43 3.59
C ALA A 136 -2.44 5.62 3.52
N LEU A 137 -1.43 5.53 2.68
CA LEU A 137 -0.52 6.62 2.34
C LEU A 137 -0.67 6.91 0.86
N SER A 138 -1.04 8.13 0.51
CA SER A 138 -1.45 8.48 -0.85
C SER A 138 -0.86 9.80 -1.33
N ASP A 139 -0.68 9.89 -2.64
CA ASP A 139 -0.50 11.13 -3.38
C ASP A 139 -1.83 11.52 -4.01
N ILE A 140 -2.39 12.66 -3.60
CA ILE A 140 -3.70 13.12 -4.06
C ILE A 140 -3.66 14.13 -5.21
N SER A 141 -2.48 14.35 -5.80
CA SER A 141 -2.34 15.31 -6.91
C SER A 141 -3.24 14.96 -8.09
N ASN A 142 -3.39 13.67 -8.40
CA ASN A 142 -4.10 13.20 -9.59
C ASN A 142 -5.23 12.20 -9.27
N ARG A 143 -5.77 12.20 -8.05
CA ARG A 143 -6.87 11.32 -7.67
C ARG A 143 -7.91 12.03 -6.81
N ASP A 144 -9.16 11.61 -6.97
CA ASP A 144 -10.32 12.07 -6.20
C ASP A 144 -10.92 10.94 -5.36
N GLN A 145 -10.37 9.72 -5.49
CA GLN A 145 -10.80 8.55 -4.75
C GLN A 145 -9.63 7.87 -4.06
N ILE A 146 -9.83 7.51 -2.79
CA ILE A 146 -8.90 6.71 -2.00
C ILE A 146 -9.70 5.73 -1.16
N ASN A 147 -9.59 4.46 -1.46
CA ASN A 147 -10.14 3.42 -0.63
C ASN A 147 -9.11 3.02 0.45
N ILE A 148 -9.58 2.85 1.68
CA ILE A 148 -8.77 2.42 2.81
C ILE A 148 -9.15 0.96 3.08
N ASN A 149 -8.21 0.05 2.94
CA ASN A 149 -8.48 -1.37 3.12
C ASN A 149 -7.30 -2.09 3.78
N ILE A 150 -7.45 -3.38 4.02
CA ILE A 150 -6.40 -4.16 4.68
C ILE A 150 -5.09 -4.16 3.86
N LEU A 151 -5.15 -4.15 2.52
CA LEU A 151 -3.97 -4.13 1.68
C LEU A 151 -3.27 -2.78 1.72
N THR A 152 -3.99 -1.64 1.77
CA THR A 152 -3.38 -0.32 1.96
C THR A 152 -2.70 -0.21 3.32
N HIS A 153 -3.27 -0.84 4.36
CA HIS A 153 -2.66 -0.89 5.69
C HIS A 153 -1.36 -1.68 5.69
N LEU A 154 -1.36 -2.87 5.09
CA LEU A 154 -0.17 -3.71 4.98
C LEU A 154 0.93 -3.07 4.12
N GLU A 155 0.56 -2.37 3.05
CA GLU A 155 1.47 -1.67 2.16
C GLU A 155 2.21 -0.51 2.84
N TYR A 156 1.56 0.15 3.79
CA TYR A 156 1.98 1.43 4.38
C TYR A 156 3.43 1.43 4.87
N ASP A 157 3.78 0.55 5.79
CA ASP A 157 5.13 0.52 6.38
C ASP A 157 6.20 0.09 5.37
N ARG A 158 5.85 -0.78 4.41
CA ARG A 158 6.76 -1.18 3.32
C ARG A 158 7.05 -0.02 2.37
N ALA A 159 6.04 0.73 1.97
CA ALA A 159 6.21 1.90 1.12
C ALA A 159 7.10 2.95 1.79
N LEU A 160 6.86 3.28 3.06
CA LEU A 160 7.72 4.17 3.83
C LEU A 160 9.18 3.71 3.90
N TYR A 161 9.40 2.42 4.17
CA TYR A 161 10.75 1.85 4.19
C TYR A 161 11.46 2.03 2.85
N LEU A 162 10.77 1.75 1.74
CA LEU A 162 11.34 1.85 0.41
C LEU A 162 11.69 3.29 0.03
N VAL A 163 10.85 4.27 0.39
CA VAL A 163 11.17 5.69 0.17
C VAL A 163 12.37 6.12 1.00
N LYS A 164 12.42 5.77 2.29
CA LYS A 164 13.58 6.04 3.15
C LYS A 164 14.88 5.41 2.62
N ASN A 165 14.79 4.40 1.77
CA ASN A 165 15.92 3.75 1.09
C ASN A 165 16.08 4.21 -0.37
N GLY A 166 15.59 5.38 -0.74
CA GLY A 166 15.92 6.07 -1.98
C GLY A 166 15.01 5.79 -3.17
N LYS A 167 13.86 5.13 -2.98
CA LYS A 167 12.87 5.02 -4.04
C LYS A 167 11.97 6.26 -4.08
N THR A 168 11.51 6.60 -5.28
CA THR A 168 10.41 7.55 -5.41
C THR A 168 9.15 6.99 -4.78
N PHE A 169 8.18 7.85 -4.42
CA PHE A 169 6.92 7.41 -3.83
C PHE A 169 6.19 6.41 -4.73
N ALA A 170 6.06 6.71 -6.01
CA ALA A 170 5.39 5.84 -6.98
C ALA A 170 6.07 4.46 -7.12
N GLU A 171 7.41 4.43 -7.19
CA GLU A 171 8.17 3.17 -7.22
C GLU A 171 8.02 2.36 -5.94
N ALA A 172 8.03 3.02 -4.79
CA ALA A 172 7.87 2.39 -3.48
C ALA A 172 6.49 1.74 -3.36
N LYS A 173 5.42 2.46 -3.71
CA LYS A 173 4.04 1.94 -3.74
C LYS A 173 3.92 0.76 -4.70
N LYS A 174 4.39 0.90 -5.94
CA LYS A 174 4.35 -0.17 -6.95
C LYS A 174 5.10 -1.42 -6.49
N GLN A 175 6.27 -1.26 -5.89
CA GLN A 175 7.05 -2.39 -5.37
C GLN A 175 6.36 -3.06 -4.18
N ALA A 176 5.88 -2.29 -3.20
CA ALA A 176 5.22 -2.83 -2.03
C ALA A 176 3.96 -3.64 -2.41
N ARG A 177 3.13 -3.12 -3.32
CA ARG A 177 1.96 -3.84 -3.85
C ARG A 177 2.33 -5.16 -4.49
N LYS A 178 3.33 -5.14 -5.38
CA LYS A 178 3.80 -6.35 -6.05
C LYS A 178 4.28 -7.40 -5.04
N GLU A 179 5.11 -7.01 -4.09
CA GLU A 179 5.67 -7.91 -3.07
C GLU A 179 4.56 -8.52 -2.20
N TRP A 180 3.55 -7.74 -1.77
CA TRP A 180 2.42 -8.24 -1.01
C TRP A 180 1.55 -9.21 -1.80
N MET A 181 1.21 -8.87 -3.05
CA MET A 181 0.41 -9.77 -3.88
C MET A 181 1.14 -11.07 -4.18
N GLU A 182 2.45 -11.03 -4.44
CA GLU A 182 3.27 -12.24 -4.60
C GLU A 182 3.34 -13.06 -3.30
N GLN A 183 3.39 -12.41 -2.15
CA GLN A 183 3.39 -13.05 -0.85
C GLN A 183 2.09 -13.85 -0.61
N PHE A 184 0.95 -13.30 -1.00
CA PHE A 184 -0.35 -13.96 -0.94
C PHE A 184 -0.63 -14.92 -2.12
N GLY A 185 0.33 -15.13 -3.02
CA GLY A 185 0.20 -16.05 -4.16
C GLY A 185 -0.47 -15.47 -5.40
N TYR A 186 -0.84 -14.20 -5.41
CA TYR A 186 -1.47 -13.51 -6.53
C TYR A 186 -0.42 -12.92 -7.48
N LYS A 187 0.15 -13.75 -8.34
CA LYS A 187 1.10 -13.29 -9.37
C LYS A 187 0.37 -12.45 -10.43
N ASN A 188 1.02 -11.36 -10.86
CA ASN A 188 0.50 -10.45 -11.90
C ASN A 188 -0.76 -9.64 -11.52
N LEU A 189 -1.10 -9.53 -10.25
CA LEU A 189 -2.03 -8.54 -9.74
C LEU A 189 -1.20 -7.48 -9.00
N ALA A 190 -1.09 -6.30 -9.58
CA ALA A 190 -0.35 -5.17 -9.00
C ALA A 190 -1.17 -3.88 -9.12
N ASP A 191 -2.50 -4.04 -9.10
CA ASP A 191 -3.43 -2.93 -9.10
C ASP A 191 -3.19 -2.02 -7.90
N ASP A 192 -3.55 -0.75 -8.03
CA ASP A 192 -3.44 0.21 -6.95
C ASP A 192 -4.43 -0.15 -5.84
N PHE A 193 -3.92 -0.48 -4.66
CA PHE A 193 -4.74 -0.92 -3.53
C PHE A 193 -5.76 0.13 -3.07
N GLU A 194 -5.49 1.41 -3.35
CA GLU A 194 -6.40 2.52 -3.07
C GLU A 194 -7.57 2.61 -4.05
N ASN A 195 -7.53 1.86 -5.16
CA ASN A 195 -8.65 1.76 -6.12
C ASN A 195 -9.50 0.51 -5.90
N LEU A 196 -9.08 -0.44 -5.06
CA LEU A 196 -9.79 -1.69 -4.86
C LEU A 196 -11.04 -1.49 -4.01
N ASP A 197 -12.14 -2.07 -4.47
CA ASP A 197 -13.43 -2.10 -3.77
C ASP A 197 -14.06 -3.48 -3.92
N ILE A 198 -14.29 -4.16 -2.81
CA ILE A 198 -14.91 -5.49 -2.77
C ILE A 198 -16.25 -5.52 -3.53
N ALA A 199 -16.97 -4.39 -3.56
CA ALA A 199 -18.26 -4.29 -4.26
C ALA A 199 -18.13 -4.32 -5.79
N ASN A 200 -16.98 -3.99 -6.37
CA ASN A 200 -16.79 -3.95 -7.83
C ASN A 200 -16.63 -5.34 -8.47
N GLY A 201 -16.13 -6.32 -7.72
CA GLY A 201 -16.04 -7.71 -8.16
C GLY A 201 -15.02 -8.00 -9.27
N GLY A 202 -14.10 -7.08 -9.53
CA GLY A 202 -12.95 -7.28 -10.42
C GLY A 202 -11.99 -8.34 -9.87
N LYS A 203 -10.98 -8.69 -10.65
CA LYS A 203 -10.03 -9.75 -10.25
C LYS A 203 -9.23 -9.37 -9.00
N ALA A 204 -8.77 -8.11 -8.94
CA ALA A 204 -8.03 -7.60 -7.80
C ALA A 204 -8.95 -7.33 -6.60
N ASP A 205 -10.19 -6.88 -6.83
CA ASP A 205 -11.20 -6.70 -5.78
C ASP A 205 -11.55 -8.04 -5.10
N LYS A 206 -11.66 -9.12 -5.90
CA LYS A 206 -11.84 -10.48 -5.35
C LYS A 206 -10.63 -10.98 -4.57
N ALA A 207 -9.42 -10.62 -4.99
CA ALA A 207 -8.23 -10.95 -4.20
C ALA A 207 -8.23 -10.19 -2.87
N LEU A 208 -8.62 -8.91 -2.85
CA LEU A 208 -8.83 -8.15 -1.61
C LEU A 208 -9.86 -8.83 -0.71
N GLU A 209 -11.02 -9.22 -1.26
CA GLU A 209 -12.08 -9.92 -0.52
C GLU A 209 -11.56 -11.23 0.10
N GLN A 210 -10.86 -12.05 -0.67
CA GLN A 210 -10.31 -13.33 -0.21
C GLN A 210 -9.24 -13.15 0.87
N ILE A 211 -8.31 -12.20 0.68
CA ILE A 211 -7.30 -11.89 1.69
C ILE A 211 -7.97 -11.36 2.96
N SER A 212 -8.94 -10.47 2.84
CA SER A 212 -9.66 -9.92 3.97
C SER A 212 -10.46 -10.98 4.73
N ALA A 213 -11.19 -11.85 4.03
CA ALA A 213 -11.92 -12.97 4.63
C ALA A 213 -10.96 -13.95 5.33
N HIS A 214 -9.80 -14.22 4.74
CA HIS A 214 -8.79 -15.08 5.36
C HIS A 214 -8.31 -14.54 6.72
N PHE A 215 -8.07 -13.22 6.82
CA PHE A 215 -7.75 -12.60 8.11
C PHE A 215 -8.88 -12.79 9.13
N ASP A 216 -10.14 -12.75 8.69
CA ASP A 216 -11.28 -13.01 9.54
C ASP A 216 -11.34 -14.49 9.99
N GLU A 217 -11.11 -15.43 9.08
CA GLU A 217 -11.06 -16.87 9.37
C GLU A 217 -9.92 -17.25 10.32
N CYS A 218 -8.71 -16.75 10.09
CA CYS A 218 -7.57 -17.02 10.97
C CYS A 218 -7.73 -16.43 12.35
N MET A 219 -8.44 -15.30 12.47
CA MET A 219 -8.62 -14.63 13.76
C MET A 219 -9.84 -15.17 14.54
N PHE A 220 -10.86 -15.70 13.87
CA PHE A 220 -12.14 -16.06 14.48
C PHE A 220 -12.65 -17.46 14.08
N GLY A 221 -11.98 -18.16 13.17
CA GLY A 221 -12.45 -19.44 12.63
C GLY A 221 -12.07 -20.67 13.46
N GLU A 222 -12.56 -21.84 13.02
CA GLU A 222 -12.30 -23.16 13.65
C GLU A 222 -10.80 -23.54 13.68
N TYR A 223 -10.00 -22.95 12.79
CA TYR A 223 -8.54 -23.17 12.73
C TYR A 223 -7.79 -22.61 13.94
N CYS A 224 -8.37 -21.65 14.61
CA CYS A 224 -7.79 -21.04 15.79
C CYS A 224 -8.11 -21.81 17.06
N GLY A 225 -8.14 -23.10 17.11
CA GLY A 225 -8.35 -23.96 18.28
C GLY A 225 -9.15 -23.36 19.46
N THR A 226 -9.51 -24.14 20.43
CA THR A 226 -10.33 -23.70 21.58
C THR A 226 -9.74 -22.52 22.39
N ILE A 227 -8.42 -22.29 22.26
CA ILE A 227 -7.70 -21.23 23.00
C ILE A 227 -7.89 -19.85 22.35
N CYS A 228 -7.81 -19.76 21.02
CA CYS A 228 -8.05 -18.50 20.31
C CYS A 228 -9.49 -18.01 20.40
N ALA A 229 -10.46 -18.92 20.33
CA ALA A 229 -11.87 -18.56 20.43
C ALA A 229 -12.22 -17.91 21.78
N TYR A 230 -11.50 -18.23 22.84
CA TYR A 230 -11.76 -17.67 24.16
C TYR A 230 -11.03 -16.37 24.45
N GLU A 231 -9.79 -16.21 23.97
CA GLU A 231 -9.01 -15.00 24.19
C GLU A 231 -9.32 -13.90 23.16
N ILE A 232 -9.56 -14.26 21.89
CA ILE A 232 -9.79 -13.31 20.80
C ILE A 232 -11.22 -12.74 20.84
N ASN A 233 -12.21 -13.49 21.28
CA ASN A 233 -13.59 -12.99 21.40
C ASN A 233 -13.74 -11.82 22.39
N ASN A 234 -12.75 -11.55 23.23
CA ASN A 234 -12.76 -10.46 24.20
C ASN A 234 -11.61 -9.45 24.04
N ASP A 235 -10.65 -9.66 23.14
CA ASP A 235 -9.50 -8.76 22.99
C ASP A 235 -9.27 -8.28 21.54
N CYS A 236 -9.94 -7.19 21.21
CA CYS A 236 -9.76 -6.47 19.95
C CYS A 236 -8.34 -5.97 19.71
N LYS A 237 -7.54 -5.85 20.75
CA LYS A 237 -6.14 -5.48 20.64
C LYS A 237 -5.34 -6.56 19.89
N SER A 238 -5.77 -7.83 19.98
CA SER A 238 -5.11 -8.93 19.28
C SER A 238 -5.28 -8.83 17.76
N VAL A 239 -6.48 -8.47 17.27
CA VAL A 239 -6.75 -8.31 15.83
C VAL A 239 -5.90 -7.19 15.25
N GLN A 240 -5.94 -6.01 15.88
CA GLN A 240 -5.13 -4.87 15.44
C GLN A 240 -3.65 -5.19 15.50
N ALA A 241 -3.17 -5.77 16.61
CA ALA A 241 -1.77 -6.13 16.77
C ALA A 241 -1.30 -7.13 15.70
N SER A 242 -2.15 -8.09 15.31
CA SER A 242 -1.81 -9.05 14.24
C SER A 242 -1.59 -8.38 12.89
N ILE A 243 -2.47 -7.45 12.53
CA ILE A 243 -2.36 -6.71 11.27
C ILE A 243 -1.11 -5.81 11.29
N ASP A 244 -0.89 -5.10 12.40
CA ASP A 244 0.26 -4.21 12.58
C ASP A 244 1.59 -4.97 12.60
N ASP A 245 1.67 -6.10 13.32
CA ASP A 245 2.87 -6.92 13.38
C ASP A 245 3.21 -7.52 12.01
N LEU A 246 2.20 -7.99 11.26
CA LEU A 246 2.41 -8.51 9.91
C LEU A 246 2.97 -7.43 8.98
N ALA A 247 2.38 -6.23 9.00
CA ALA A 247 2.87 -5.09 8.22
C ALA A 247 4.32 -4.73 8.59
N LYS A 248 4.63 -4.70 9.88
CA LYS A 248 5.96 -4.38 10.40
C LYS A 248 7.02 -5.42 10.04
N ILE A 249 6.71 -6.72 10.21
CA ILE A 249 7.64 -7.81 9.86
C ILE A 249 7.99 -7.77 8.37
N PHE A 250 7.01 -7.50 7.53
CA PHE A 250 7.20 -7.42 6.09
C PHE A 250 7.95 -6.15 5.64
N SER A 251 7.86 -5.07 6.41
CA SER A 251 8.26 -3.72 5.99
C SER A 251 9.70 -3.62 5.47
N THR A 252 10.65 -4.27 6.12
CA THR A 252 12.07 -4.14 5.81
C THR A 252 12.52 -5.01 4.64
N SER A 253 12.06 -6.26 4.58
CA SER A 253 12.51 -7.24 3.61
C SER A 253 11.64 -7.38 2.37
N GLY A 254 10.36 -6.99 2.45
CA GLY A 254 9.33 -7.27 1.43
C GLY A 254 9.01 -8.77 1.33
N LYS A 255 9.29 -9.52 2.39
CA LYS A 255 9.01 -10.96 2.49
C LYS A 255 8.71 -11.33 3.94
N LEU A 256 7.77 -12.24 4.12
CA LEU A 256 7.62 -12.90 5.41
C LEU A 256 8.72 -13.95 5.61
N PRO A 257 9.12 -14.23 6.84
CA PRO A 257 10.07 -15.29 7.16
C PRO A 257 9.66 -16.63 6.56
N SER A 258 10.60 -17.48 6.20
CA SER A 258 10.33 -18.79 5.56
C SER A 258 9.81 -19.85 6.51
N SER A 259 9.84 -19.63 7.82
CA SER A 259 9.33 -20.57 8.84
C SER A 259 8.71 -19.83 10.02
N ILE A 260 7.70 -20.44 10.61
CA ILE A 260 7.02 -19.96 11.82
C ILE A 260 7.99 -19.91 13.01
N ASP A 261 8.99 -20.79 13.04
CA ASP A 261 9.99 -20.84 14.13
C ASP A 261 10.76 -19.54 14.32
N SER A 262 10.90 -18.73 13.26
CA SER A 262 11.52 -17.41 13.34
C SER A 262 10.58 -16.33 13.92
N LEU A 263 9.28 -16.64 14.08
CA LEU A 263 8.24 -15.74 14.59
C LEU A 263 7.87 -16.04 16.05
N LYS A 264 8.45 -17.08 16.69
CA LYS A 264 8.15 -17.52 18.06
C LYS A 264 8.34 -16.47 19.17
N GLN A 265 8.81 -15.29 18.85
CA GLN A 265 8.88 -14.15 19.78
C GLN A 265 7.61 -13.29 19.79
N HIS A 266 6.66 -13.57 18.92
CA HIS A 266 5.39 -12.84 18.81
C HIS A 266 4.25 -13.65 19.44
N ARG A 267 3.37 -12.98 20.19
CA ARG A 267 2.19 -13.56 20.87
C ARG A 267 1.13 -14.16 19.93
N LEU A 268 1.44 -14.32 18.64
CA LEU A 268 0.49 -14.57 17.55
C LEU A 268 0.84 -15.84 16.76
N ASP A 269 1.45 -16.83 17.42
CA ASP A 269 1.92 -18.06 16.78
C ASP A 269 0.80 -18.76 15.96
N ASP A 270 -0.42 -18.79 16.46
CA ASP A 270 -1.54 -19.47 15.79
C ASP A 270 -2.06 -18.69 14.56
N PHE A 271 -2.11 -17.35 14.63
CA PHE A 271 -2.48 -16.53 13.49
C PHE A 271 -1.46 -16.67 12.36
N PHE A 272 -0.17 -16.60 12.67
CA PHE A 272 0.87 -16.79 11.68
C PHE A 272 0.86 -18.20 11.12
N LYS A 273 0.61 -19.22 11.92
CA LYS A 273 0.47 -20.61 11.47
C LYS A 273 -0.67 -20.75 10.47
N CYS A 274 -1.86 -20.24 10.78
CA CYS A 274 -2.99 -20.24 9.85
C CYS A 274 -2.66 -19.51 8.55
N THR A 275 -2.03 -18.33 8.63
CA THR A 275 -1.65 -17.55 7.45
C THR A 275 -0.61 -18.26 6.59
N TYR A 276 0.38 -18.93 7.20
CA TYR A 276 1.40 -19.70 6.47
C TYR A 276 0.80 -20.95 5.81
N GLU A 277 -0.08 -21.67 6.49
CA GLU A 277 -0.78 -22.83 5.93
C GLU A 277 -1.64 -22.43 4.72
N TRP A 278 -2.34 -21.29 4.81
CA TRP A 278 -3.12 -20.72 3.72
C TRP A 278 -2.24 -20.34 2.50
N MET A 279 -1.07 -19.75 2.76
CA MET A 279 -0.12 -19.40 1.69
C MET A 279 0.62 -20.62 1.11
N GLY A 280 0.39 -21.85 1.63
CA GLY A 280 1.04 -23.07 1.17
C GLY A 280 2.52 -23.15 1.52
N LYS A 281 2.93 -22.62 2.68
CA LYS A 281 4.31 -22.57 3.16
C LYS A 281 4.52 -23.43 4.40
#